data_6cd920d1b6e9f5399747e0c83cc2395b
#
_entry.id   6cd920d1b6e9f5399747e0c83cc2395b
#
_cell.length_a   1.000
_cell.length_b   1.000
_cell.length_c   1.000
_cell.angle_alpha   90.00
_cell.angle_beta   90.00
_cell.angle_gamma   90.00
#
_symmetry.space_group_name_H-M   'P 1'
#
loop_
_entity.id
_entity.type
_entity.pdbx_description
1 polymer ?
#
loop_
_entity_poly.entity_id
_entity_poly.type
_entity_poly.pdbx_seq_one_letter_code
_entity_poly.pdbx_strand_id
1 'polypeptide(L)'
;MNMKTSARNHFSGRSTALKRDAVNNEIEVALAGGKKLAAIITHESTGELGLCLQAKVFALVKSPSIIVMTRAASAKFSARNHLSGIVSRLQPGTVNTGVVIALPAGGSIAAIITHESAATLGLVLGSPATGMFNASRMVIGVSD
;
A
#
# COMPACT_ATOMS: atom_id res chain seq x y z
N MET A 1 -2.70 18.12 -10.54
CA MET A 1 -2.54 17.18 -11.67
C MET A 1 -3.49 16.01 -11.54
N ASN A 2 -4.21 15.69 -12.61
CA ASN A 2 -5.12 14.56 -12.64
C ASN A 2 -4.43 13.35 -13.24
N MET A 3 -3.84 12.53 -12.37
CA MET A 3 -3.23 11.29 -12.79
C MET A 3 -4.30 10.21 -12.95
N LYS A 4 -4.28 9.52 -14.08
CA LYS A 4 -5.16 8.38 -14.34
C LYS A 4 -4.34 7.10 -14.27
N THR A 5 -4.80 6.13 -13.51
CA THR A 5 -4.08 4.87 -13.32
C THR A 5 -5.08 3.75 -13.05
N SER A 6 -4.68 2.54 -13.42
CA SER A 6 -5.47 1.35 -13.09
C SER A 6 -5.19 0.83 -11.68
N ALA A 7 -4.19 1.39 -10.99
CA ALA A 7 -3.93 1.02 -9.61
C ALA A 7 -4.99 1.61 -8.69
N ARG A 8 -5.60 0.78 -7.86
CA ARG A 8 -6.63 1.19 -6.92
C ARG A 8 -6.08 1.95 -5.73
N ASN A 9 -4.83 1.70 -5.36
CA ASN A 9 -4.19 2.32 -4.22
C ASN A 9 -3.20 3.36 -4.70
N HIS A 10 -3.47 4.60 -4.34
CA HIS A 10 -2.67 5.75 -4.72
C HIS A 10 -2.45 6.59 -3.47
N PHE A 11 -1.20 6.67 -3.05
CA PHE A 11 -0.81 7.45 -1.88
C PHE A 11 0.09 8.59 -2.32
N SER A 12 -0.11 9.76 -1.73
CA SER A 12 0.78 10.91 -1.93
C SER A 12 1.57 11.13 -0.66
N GLY A 13 2.85 11.41 -0.80
CA GLY A 13 3.69 11.62 0.37
C GLY A 13 5.02 12.24 -0.01
N ARG A 14 5.95 12.22 0.93
CA ARG A 14 7.30 12.73 0.74
C ARG A 14 8.31 11.65 1.09
N SER A 15 9.39 11.60 0.32
CA SER A 15 10.50 10.71 0.62
C SER A 15 11.24 11.23 1.86
N THR A 16 11.34 10.40 2.90
CA THR A 16 11.98 10.78 4.17
C THR A 16 13.27 10.03 4.43
N ALA A 17 13.51 8.95 3.70
CA ALA A 17 14.76 8.22 3.78
C ALA A 17 15.03 7.56 2.43
N LEU A 18 16.32 7.46 2.10
CA LEU A 18 16.75 6.86 0.84
C LEU A 18 18.03 6.07 1.14
N LYS A 19 17.95 4.75 1.03
CA LYS A 19 19.12 3.86 1.15
C LYS A 19 19.50 3.38 -0.23
N ARG A 20 20.71 3.71 -0.67
CA ARG A 20 21.21 3.33 -1.98
C ARG A 20 22.01 2.05 -1.91
N ASP A 21 21.81 1.20 -2.89
CA ASP A 21 22.58 0.00 -3.08
C ASP A 21 22.90 -0.12 -4.58
N ALA A 22 23.72 -1.09 -4.94
CA ALA A 22 24.20 -1.23 -6.32
C ALA A 22 23.07 -1.57 -7.31
N VAL A 23 22.10 -2.34 -6.88
CA VAL A 23 21.02 -2.82 -7.75
C VAL A 23 19.70 -2.16 -7.41
N ASN A 24 19.31 -2.18 -6.15
CA ASN A 24 18.04 -1.63 -5.68
C ASN A 24 18.27 -0.58 -4.62
N ASN A 25 17.35 0.35 -4.54
CA ASN A 25 17.31 1.35 -3.49
C ASN A 25 16.04 1.16 -2.67
N GLU A 26 16.13 1.47 -1.38
CA GLU A 26 14.99 1.46 -0.49
C GLU A 26 14.59 2.90 -0.18
N ILE A 27 13.31 3.20 -0.36
CA ILE A 27 12.78 4.54 -0.15
C ILE A 27 11.70 4.47 0.92
N GLU A 28 11.78 5.38 1.88
CA GLU A 28 10.73 5.56 2.86
C GLU A 28 9.86 6.74 2.43
N VAL A 29 8.56 6.52 2.37
CA VAL A 29 7.58 7.54 2.00
C VAL A 29 6.69 7.82 3.20
N ALA A 30 6.72 9.06 3.66
CA ALA A 30 5.85 9.50 4.75
C ALA A 30 4.53 10.01 4.17
N LEU A 31 3.43 9.44 4.65
CA LEU A 31 2.08 9.86 4.29
C LEU A 31 1.55 10.88 5.27
N ALA A 32 0.50 11.57 4.88
CA ALA A 32 -0.25 12.41 5.81
C ALA A 32 -0.71 11.55 6.99
N GLY A 33 -0.61 12.08 8.20
CA GLY A 33 -0.94 11.34 9.40
C GLY A 33 0.22 10.57 10.03
N GLY A 34 1.40 10.63 9.43
CA GLY A 34 2.63 10.08 10.00
C GLY A 34 2.94 8.64 9.67
N LYS A 35 2.06 7.94 8.97
CA LYS A 35 2.35 6.56 8.55
C LYS A 35 3.42 6.57 7.48
N LYS A 36 4.36 5.65 7.58
CA LYS A 36 5.46 5.52 6.62
C LYS A 36 5.34 4.22 5.84
N LEU A 37 5.60 4.31 4.55
CA LEU A 37 5.64 3.14 3.66
C LEU A 37 7.06 2.96 3.16
N ALA A 38 7.44 1.71 2.94
CA ALA A 38 8.74 1.36 2.37
C ALA A 38 8.55 0.87 0.94
N ALA A 39 9.35 1.39 0.02
CA ALA A 39 9.37 0.96 -1.38
C ALA A 39 10.76 0.50 -1.76
N ILE A 40 10.84 -0.52 -2.61
CA ILE A 40 12.10 -0.98 -3.20
C ILE A 40 12.00 -0.74 -4.69
N ILE A 41 12.88 0.08 -5.23
CA ILE A 41 12.94 0.40 -6.66
C ILE A 41 14.37 0.20 -7.15
N THR A 42 14.55 0.13 -8.46
CA THR A 42 15.89 -0.03 -9.00
C THR A 42 16.73 1.24 -8.80
N HIS A 43 18.02 1.06 -8.68
CA HIS A 43 18.96 2.19 -8.59
C HIS A 43 18.80 3.10 -9.81
N GLU A 44 18.62 2.54 -10.99
CA GLU A 44 18.41 3.27 -12.22
C GLU A 44 17.15 4.15 -12.16
N SER A 45 16.03 3.58 -11.67
CA SER A 45 14.77 4.35 -11.52
C SER A 45 14.93 5.52 -10.56
N THR A 46 15.68 5.32 -9.48
CA THR A 46 15.95 6.42 -8.53
C THR A 46 16.64 7.59 -9.23
N GLY A 47 17.61 7.29 -10.09
CA GLY A 47 18.32 8.32 -10.86
C GLY A 47 17.43 9.00 -11.88
N GLU A 48 16.65 8.21 -12.63
CA GLU A 48 15.77 8.75 -13.67
C GLU A 48 14.66 9.64 -13.10
N LEU A 49 14.12 9.27 -11.94
CA LEU A 49 13.10 10.07 -11.28
C LEU A 49 13.67 11.28 -10.54
N GLY A 50 14.98 11.35 -10.38
CA GLY A 50 15.62 12.43 -9.65
C GLY A 50 15.23 12.46 -8.18
N LEU A 51 15.06 11.28 -7.57
CA LEU A 51 14.61 11.19 -6.19
C LEU A 51 15.66 11.70 -5.21
N CYS A 52 15.22 12.51 -4.28
CA CYS A 52 16.03 13.03 -3.19
C CYS A 52 15.16 13.09 -1.93
N LEU A 53 15.77 13.38 -0.79
CA LEU A 53 15.01 13.53 0.46
C LEU A 53 14.01 14.67 0.34
N GLN A 54 12.84 14.48 0.92
CA GLN A 54 11.73 15.44 0.95
C GLN A 54 11.09 15.70 -0.41
N ALA A 55 11.35 14.84 -1.40
CA ALA A 55 10.69 14.95 -2.69
C ALA A 55 9.23 14.54 -2.56
N LYS A 56 8.34 15.22 -3.27
CA LYS A 56 6.94 14.80 -3.39
C LYS A 56 6.87 13.59 -4.30
N VAL A 57 6.28 12.53 -3.80
CA VAL A 57 6.17 11.27 -4.54
C VAL A 57 4.75 10.73 -4.48
N PHE A 58 4.42 9.93 -5.48
CA PHE A 58 3.22 9.11 -5.51
C PHE A 58 3.64 7.66 -5.33
N ALA A 59 2.85 6.92 -4.57
CA ALA A 59 3.04 5.49 -4.40
C ALA A 59 1.79 4.78 -4.89
N LEU A 60 1.96 3.83 -5.80
CA LEU A 60 0.87 3.09 -6.40
C LEU A 60 1.03 1.61 -6.09
N VAL A 61 -0.06 0.96 -5.70
CA VAL A 61 -0.09 -0.47 -5.45
C VAL A 61 -1.38 -1.06 -6.02
N LYS A 62 -1.26 -2.15 -6.73
CA LYS A 62 -2.44 -2.84 -7.26
C LYS A 62 -3.19 -3.58 -6.16
N SER A 63 -4.52 -3.54 -6.22
CA SER A 63 -5.37 -4.23 -5.23
C SER A 63 -5.07 -5.72 -5.07
N PRO A 64 -4.76 -6.48 -6.15
CA PRO A 64 -4.42 -7.89 -5.98
C PRO A 64 -3.10 -8.15 -5.24
N SER A 65 -2.27 -7.13 -5.07
CA SER A 65 -1.00 -7.25 -4.33
C SER A 65 -1.17 -7.08 -2.83
N ILE A 66 -2.36 -6.72 -2.37
CA ILE A 66 -2.65 -6.50 -0.96
C ILE A 66 -3.11 -7.79 -0.33
N ILE A 67 -2.46 -8.18 0.77
CA ILE A 67 -2.89 -9.31 1.60
C ILE A 67 -3.73 -8.74 2.72
N VAL A 68 -4.92 -9.27 2.92
CA VAL A 68 -5.81 -8.85 4.00
C VAL A 68 -5.69 -9.81 5.16
N MET A 69 -5.53 -9.27 6.37
CA MET A 69 -5.42 -10.05 7.59
C MET A 69 -6.36 -9.55 8.65
N THR A 70 -6.76 -10.45 9.52
CA THR A 70 -7.43 -10.13 10.77
C THR A 70 -6.54 -10.60 11.92
N ARG A 71 -6.69 -9.95 13.08
CA ARG A 71 -5.93 -10.32 14.30
C ARG A 71 -4.41 -10.27 14.12
N ALA A 72 -3.93 -9.24 13.39
CA ALA A 72 -2.52 -9.11 13.06
C ALA A 72 -1.69 -8.40 14.15
N ALA A 73 -2.30 -7.93 15.22
CA ALA A 73 -1.68 -6.98 16.16
C ALA A 73 -0.38 -7.47 16.81
N SER A 74 -0.25 -8.76 17.10
CA SER A 74 0.93 -9.32 17.77
C SER A 74 1.86 -10.09 16.84
N ALA A 75 1.51 -10.20 15.56
CA ALA A 75 2.29 -10.98 14.60
C ALA A 75 3.35 -10.11 13.93
N LYS A 76 4.44 -10.74 13.54
CA LYS A 76 5.52 -10.11 12.78
C LYS A 76 5.60 -10.74 11.40
N PHE A 77 5.75 -9.91 10.39
CA PHE A 77 5.76 -10.36 9.00
C PHE A 77 6.96 -9.80 8.26
N SER A 78 7.36 -10.50 7.20
CA SER A 78 8.41 -10.02 6.31
C SER A 78 7.94 -8.88 5.40
N ALA A 79 6.64 -8.74 5.17
CA ALA A 79 6.10 -7.61 4.41
C ALA A 79 6.28 -6.33 5.23
N ARG A 80 6.87 -5.32 4.59
CA ARG A 80 7.26 -4.07 5.26
C ARG A 80 6.10 -3.11 5.46
N ASN A 81 5.05 -3.21 4.65
CA ASN A 81 3.95 -2.26 4.66
C ASN A 81 2.70 -2.87 5.25
N HIS A 82 2.24 -2.33 6.35
CA HIS A 82 1.03 -2.76 7.05
C HIS A 82 0.16 -1.53 7.31
N LEU A 83 -1.09 -1.59 6.88
CA LEU A 83 -2.04 -0.52 7.13
C LEU A 83 -3.28 -1.12 7.77
N SER A 84 -3.52 -0.75 9.02
CA SER A 84 -4.65 -1.29 9.80
C SER A 84 -5.79 -0.29 9.87
N GLY A 85 -7.00 -0.79 9.79
CA GLY A 85 -8.18 0.04 9.86
C GLY A 85 -9.44 -0.81 9.99
N ILE A 86 -10.53 -0.30 9.46
CA ILE A 86 -11.86 -0.90 9.56
C ILE A 86 -12.40 -1.14 8.16
N VAL A 87 -12.97 -2.32 7.92
CA VAL A 87 -13.60 -2.64 6.64
C VAL A 87 -14.78 -1.69 6.42
N SER A 88 -14.67 -0.83 5.42
CA SER A 88 -15.69 0.16 5.08
C SER A 88 -16.53 -0.23 3.89
N ARG A 89 -16.07 -1.20 3.09
CA ARG A 89 -16.80 -1.66 1.92
C ARG A 89 -16.42 -3.09 1.59
N LEU A 90 -17.41 -3.90 1.27
CA LEU A 90 -17.24 -5.27 0.75
C LEU A 90 -18.08 -5.38 -0.51
N GLN A 91 -17.45 -5.85 -1.57
CA GLN A 91 -18.12 -6.03 -2.85
C GLN A 91 -17.86 -7.45 -3.34
N PRO A 92 -18.73 -8.41 -2.94
CA PRO A 92 -18.53 -9.79 -3.34
C PRO A 92 -18.82 -9.98 -4.82
N GLY A 93 -17.93 -10.72 -5.48
CA GLY A 93 -18.12 -11.19 -6.84
C GLY A 93 -18.21 -12.71 -6.85
N THR A 94 -18.29 -13.31 -8.04
CA THR A 94 -18.35 -14.77 -8.16
C THR A 94 -17.05 -15.45 -7.77
N VAL A 95 -15.93 -14.84 -8.13
CA VAL A 95 -14.58 -15.40 -7.89
C VAL A 95 -13.83 -14.59 -6.85
N ASN A 96 -13.88 -13.28 -6.97
CA ASN A 96 -13.13 -12.37 -6.11
C ASN A 96 -14.07 -11.45 -5.35
N THR A 97 -13.56 -10.95 -4.24
CA THR A 97 -14.24 -9.95 -3.41
C THR A 97 -13.36 -8.72 -3.29
N GLY A 98 -13.93 -7.56 -3.55
CA GLY A 98 -13.28 -6.28 -3.27
C GLY A 98 -13.46 -5.89 -1.81
N VAL A 99 -12.37 -5.50 -1.17
CA VAL A 99 -12.36 -5.09 0.24
C VAL A 99 -11.74 -3.71 0.33
N VAL A 100 -12.42 -2.77 0.98
CA VAL A 100 -11.84 -1.45 1.26
C VAL A 100 -11.71 -1.32 2.77
N ILE A 101 -10.52 -0.96 3.21
CA ILE A 101 -10.18 -0.73 4.62
C ILE A 101 -9.98 0.76 4.81
N ALA A 102 -10.82 1.38 5.63
CA ALA A 102 -10.69 2.80 5.96
C ALA A 102 -9.61 2.95 7.04
N LEU A 103 -8.70 3.88 6.81
CA LEU A 103 -7.55 4.11 7.71
C LEU A 103 -7.88 5.20 8.73
N PRO A 104 -7.36 5.09 9.97
CA PRO A 104 -7.67 6.07 11.03
C PRO A 104 -7.25 7.50 10.69
N ALA A 105 -6.14 7.66 9.96
CA ALA A 105 -5.63 8.98 9.60
C ALA A 105 -6.27 9.57 8.35
N GLY A 106 -7.27 8.89 7.80
CA GLY A 106 -7.91 9.25 6.54
C GLY A 106 -7.38 8.42 5.39
N GLY A 107 -8.14 8.40 4.31
CA GLY A 107 -7.83 7.56 3.17
C GLY A 107 -8.23 6.12 3.40
N SER A 108 -7.91 5.28 2.44
CA SER A 108 -8.28 3.87 2.49
C SER A 108 -7.31 3.04 1.66
N ILE A 109 -7.33 1.74 1.88
CA ILE A 109 -6.60 0.78 1.06
C ILE A 109 -7.62 -0.20 0.49
N ALA A 110 -7.51 -0.47 -0.82
CA ALA A 110 -8.40 -1.37 -1.53
C ALA A 110 -7.66 -2.66 -1.87
N ALA A 111 -8.28 -3.78 -1.58
CA ALA A 111 -7.73 -5.11 -1.87
C ALA A 111 -8.71 -5.91 -2.71
N ILE A 112 -8.18 -6.83 -3.50
CA ILE A 112 -8.97 -7.84 -4.20
C ILE A 112 -8.47 -9.19 -3.72
N ILE A 113 -9.35 -9.93 -3.06
CA ILE A 113 -9.04 -11.26 -2.53
C ILE A 113 -10.03 -12.27 -3.08
N THR A 114 -9.75 -13.55 -2.93
CA THR A 114 -10.70 -14.57 -3.37
C THR A 114 -11.95 -14.51 -2.49
N HIS A 115 -13.08 -14.85 -3.10
CA HIS A 115 -14.35 -14.91 -2.36
C HIS A 115 -14.24 -15.89 -1.18
N GLU A 116 -13.55 -17.01 -1.38
CA GLU A 116 -13.30 -17.99 -0.35
C GLU A 116 -12.49 -17.41 0.82
N SER A 117 -11.44 -16.64 0.52
CA SER A 117 -10.64 -15.97 1.57
C SER A 117 -11.48 -15.01 2.38
N ALA A 118 -12.34 -14.23 1.72
CA ALA A 118 -13.22 -13.29 2.41
C ALA A 118 -14.16 -14.03 3.38
N ALA A 119 -14.70 -15.17 2.97
CA ALA A 119 -15.57 -15.99 3.80
C ALA A 119 -14.80 -16.60 4.99
N THR A 120 -13.60 -17.13 4.73
CA THR A 120 -12.75 -17.74 5.76
C THR A 120 -12.35 -16.72 6.81
N LEU A 121 -12.03 -15.50 6.40
CA LEU A 121 -11.68 -14.42 7.32
C LEU A 121 -12.88 -13.86 8.08
N GLY A 122 -14.10 -14.18 7.63
CA GLY A 122 -15.30 -13.68 8.26
C GLY A 122 -15.46 -12.17 8.16
N LEU A 123 -15.00 -11.57 7.07
CA LEU A 123 -15.05 -10.12 6.90
C LEU A 123 -16.48 -9.62 6.79
N VAL A 124 -16.79 -8.61 7.58
CA VAL A 124 -18.06 -7.87 7.53
C VAL A 124 -17.75 -6.39 7.64
N LEU A 125 -18.71 -5.56 7.27
CA LEU A 125 -18.55 -4.10 7.44
C LEU A 125 -18.32 -3.80 8.93
N GLY A 126 -17.33 -2.97 9.20
CA GLY A 126 -16.94 -2.61 10.57
C GLY A 126 -15.89 -3.53 11.19
N SER A 127 -15.52 -4.63 10.53
CA SER A 127 -14.48 -5.52 11.05
C SER A 127 -13.13 -4.81 11.05
N PRO A 128 -12.32 -4.96 12.11
CA PRO A 128 -10.92 -4.57 12.05
C PRO A 128 -10.18 -5.45 11.04
N ALA A 129 -9.33 -4.86 10.23
CA ALA A 129 -8.54 -5.58 9.25
C ALA A 129 -7.25 -4.84 8.96
N THR A 130 -6.24 -5.57 8.49
CA THR A 130 -4.95 -5.02 8.11
C THR A 130 -4.67 -5.41 6.67
N GLY A 131 -4.31 -4.42 5.85
CA GLY A 131 -3.80 -4.67 4.51
C GLY A 131 -2.29 -4.62 4.56
N MET A 132 -1.61 -5.61 3.96
CA MET A 132 -0.17 -5.62 3.90
C MET A 132 0.32 -5.92 2.49
N PHE A 133 1.49 -5.40 2.17
CA PHE A 133 2.10 -5.64 0.87
C PHE A 133 3.61 -5.46 0.94
N ASN A 134 4.30 -6.12 0.04
CA ASN A 134 5.75 -6.03 -0.05
C ASN A 134 6.20 -4.70 -0.62
N ALA A 135 7.33 -4.21 -0.15
CA ALA A 135 7.94 -2.97 -0.64
C ALA A 135 8.24 -3.04 -2.14
N SER A 136 8.52 -4.23 -2.68
CA SER A 136 8.80 -4.43 -4.10
C SER A 136 7.56 -4.35 -5.00
N ARG A 137 6.36 -4.33 -4.41
CA ARG A 137 5.09 -4.23 -5.15
C ARG A 137 4.64 -2.80 -5.37
N MET A 138 5.37 -1.85 -4.81
CA MET A 138 5.03 -0.44 -4.90
C MET A 138 5.71 0.20 -6.10
N VAL A 139 4.97 0.98 -6.85
CA VAL A 139 5.50 1.81 -7.93
C VAL A 139 5.58 3.24 -7.42
N ILE A 140 6.74 3.86 -7.56
CA ILE A 140 6.97 5.24 -7.14
C ILE A 140 6.96 6.13 -8.39
N GLY A 141 6.27 7.24 -8.30
CA GLY A 141 6.26 8.25 -9.34
C GLY A 141 6.47 9.64 -8.77
N VAL A 142 6.89 10.53 -9.61
CA VAL A 142 7.01 11.96 -9.28
C VAL A 142 6.21 12.75 -10.29
N SER A 143 5.72 13.93 -9.88
CA SER A 143 5.04 14.82 -10.80
C SER A 143 5.95 15.96 -11.21
N ASP A 144 5.67 16.50 -12.36
CA ASP A 144 6.40 17.69 -12.86
C ASP A 144 6.08 18.93 -12.03
#